data_b9b7959ef4a5452d313e5eb5ce53fdfc
#
_entry.id   b9b7959ef4a5452d313e5eb5ce53fdfc
#
_cell.length_a   1.000
_cell.length_b   1.000
_cell.length_c   1.000
_cell.angle_alpha   90.00
_cell.angle_beta   90.00
_cell.angle_gamma   90.00
#
_symmetry.space_group_name_H-M   'P 1'
#
loop_
_entity.id
_entity.type
_entity.pdbx_description
1 polymer ?
#
loop_
_entity_poly.entity_id
_entity_poly.type
_entity_poly.pdbx_seq_one_letter_code
_entity_poly.pdbx_strand_id
1 'polypeptide(L)' 'MKKIKERLEYLRKEIEAERISYGEIFELQSLAKHIDPSDVLLLEWAGVPEFK' A
#
# COMPACT_ATOMS: atom_id res chain seq x y z
N MET A 1 -4.42 -12.62 7.60
CA MET A 1 -5.43 -11.69 7.62
C MET A 1 -5.13 -10.49 8.44
N LYS A 2 -5.07 -10.61 9.76
CA LYS A 2 -4.74 -9.43 10.53
C LYS A 2 -3.37 -8.90 10.21
N LYS A 3 -2.43 -9.79 9.95
CA LYS A 3 -1.08 -9.35 9.67
C LYS A 3 -1.00 -8.51 8.41
N ILE A 4 -1.79 -8.85 7.42
CA ILE A 4 -1.77 -8.09 6.19
C ILE A 4 -2.31 -6.69 6.44
N LYS A 5 -3.41 -6.59 7.18
CA LYS A 5 -3.95 -5.28 7.48
C LYS A 5 -2.98 -4.43 8.28
N GLU A 6 -2.35 -5.05 9.27
CA GLU A 6 -1.40 -4.31 10.09
C GLU A 6 -0.23 -3.82 9.25
N ARG A 7 0.22 -4.66 8.32
CA ARG A 7 1.32 -4.27 7.47
C ARG A 7 0.93 -3.14 6.53
N LEU A 8 -0.28 -3.19 6.02
CA LEU A 8 -0.75 -2.12 5.15
C LEU A 8 -0.85 -0.81 5.92
N GLU A 9 -1.28 -0.86 7.17
CA GLU A 9 -1.33 0.35 7.97
C GLU A 9 0.06 0.90 8.24
N TYR A 10 1.01 0.01 8.48
CA TYR A 10 2.38 0.45 8.66
C TYR A 10 2.88 1.15 7.40
N LEU A 11 2.62 0.55 6.25
CA LEU A 11 3.08 1.14 5.00
C LEU A 11 2.41 2.48 4.74
N ARG A 12 1.13 2.59 5.09
CA ARG A 12 0.44 3.86 4.95
C ARG A 12 1.11 4.94 5.80
N LYS A 13 1.48 4.59 7.02
CA LYS A 13 2.14 5.56 7.88
C LYS A 13 3.48 5.99 7.31
N GLU A 14 4.20 5.05 6.72
CA GLU A 14 5.48 5.40 6.11
C GLU A 14 5.29 6.34 4.93
N ILE A 15 4.23 6.12 4.17
CA ILE A 15 3.92 7.02 3.06
C ILE A 15 3.60 8.41 3.59
N GLU A 16 2.76 8.48 4.59
CA GLU A 16 2.35 9.78 5.13
C GLU A 16 3.51 10.51 5.77
N ALA A 17 4.45 9.78 6.32
CA ALA A 17 5.64 10.37 6.90
C ALA A 17 6.71 10.63 5.86
N GLU A 18 6.47 10.25 4.62
CA GLU A 18 7.41 10.43 3.53
C GLU A 18 8.73 9.71 3.81
N ARG A 19 8.62 8.53 4.40
CA ARG A 19 9.79 7.72 4.72
C ARG A 19 9.76 6.36 4.05
N ILE A 20 8.80 6.14 3.17
CA ILE A 20 8.68 4.82 2.55
C ILE A 20 9.86 4.59 1.62
N SER A 21 10.39 3.37 1.63
CA SER A 21 11.52 3.04 0.80
C SER A 21 11.07 2.23 -0.41
N TYR A 22 11.98 2.06 -1.36
CA TYR A 22 11.67 1.27 -2.54
C TYR A 22 11.28 -0.14 -2.18
N GLY A 23 11.96 -0.73 -1.20
CA GLY A 23 11.62 -2.07 -0.78
C GLY A 23 10.23 -2.15 -0.24
N GLU A 24 9.81 -1.12 0.49
CA GLU A 24 8.47 -1.09 1.06
C GLU A 24 7.44 -0.84 -0.03
N ILE A 25 7.77 -0.03 -1.02
CA ILE A 25 6.87 0.17 -2.13
C ILE A 25 6.67 -1.14 -2.87
N PHE A 26 7.74 -1.88 -3.06
CA PHE A 26 7.67 -3.16 -3.74
C PHE A 26 6.78 -4.13 -2.95
N GLU A 27 6.94 -4.13 -1.64
CA GLU A 27 6.10 -4.96 -0.80
C GLU A 27 4.63 -4.55 -0.93
N LEU A 28 4.39 -3.26 -0.97
CA LEU A 28 3.02 -2.77 -1.13
C LEU A 28 2.44 -3.25 -2.45
N GLN A 29 3.23 -3.24 -3.50
CA GLN A 29 2.76 -3.73 -4.79
C GLN A 29 2.37 -5.19 -4.72
N SER A 30 3.12 -5.98 -3.97
CA SER A 30 2.78 -7.40 -3.87
C SER A 30 1.55 -7.63 -3.01
N LEU A 31 1.17 -6.64 -2.22
CA LEU A 31 -0.04 -6.72 -1.41
C LEU A 31 -1.22 -6.00 -2.04
N ALA A 32 -1.06 -5.56 -3.29
CA ALA A 32 -2.06 -4.72 -3.93
C ALA A 32 -3.45 -5.33 -3.92
N LYS A 33 -3.53 -6.63 -4.12
CA LYS A 33 -4.84 -7.27 -4.18
C LYS A 33 -5.52 -7.29 -2.83
N HIS A 34 -4.80 -7.01 -1.77
CA HIS A 34 -5.38 -6.97 -0.43
C HIS A 34 -5.77 -5.57 0.01
N ILE A 35 -5.50 -4.58 -0.84
CA ILE A 35 -5.79 -3.21 -0.49
C ILE A 35 -7.27 -2.94 -0.71
N ASP A 36 -7.89 -2.29 0.26
CA ASP A 36 -9.29 -1.93 0.16
C ASP A 36 -9.48 -1.00 -1.04
N PRO A 37 -10.45 -1.26 -1.91
CA PRO A 37 -10.63 -0.39 -3.08
C PRO A 37 -10.93 1.05 -2.73
N SER A 38 -11.37 1.32 -1.52
CA SER A 38 -11.61 2.70 -1.12
C SER A 38 -10.35 3.38 -0.63
N ASP A 39 -9.24 2.64 -0.51
CA ASP A 39 -8.00 3.19 0.00
C ASP A 39 -7.16 3.69 -1.16
N VAL A 40 -7.53 4.84 -1.68
CA VAL A 40 -6.89 5.37 -2.88
C VAL A 40 -5.42 5.63 -2.68
N LEU A 41 -5.04 6.08 -1.48
CA LEU A 41 -3.65 6.37 -1.22
C LEU A 41 -2.77 5.15 -1.43
N LEU A 42 -3.15 4.03 -0.84
CA LEU A 42 -2.35 2.82 -0.97
C LEU A 42 -2.37 2.30 -2.40
N LEU A 43 -3.52 2.42 -3.07
CA LEU A 43 -3.61 1.95 -4.45
C LEU A 43 -2.69 2.75 -5.35
N GLU A 44 -2.63 4.05 -5.15
CA GLU A 44 -1.76 4.88 -5.96
C GLU A 44 -0.31 4.51 -5.77
N TRP A 45 0.08 4.30 -4.52
CA TRP A 45 1.47 3.99 -4.24
C TRP A 45 1.83 2.58 -4.68
N ALA A 46 0.85 1.70 -4.75
CA ALA A 46 1.09 0.36 -5.24
C ALA A 46 1.19 0.31 -6.76
N GLY A 47 0.83 1.41 -7.42
CA GLY A 47 0.89 1.44 -8.86
C GLY A 47 -0.21 0.67 -9.52
N VAL A 48 -1.32 0.47 -8.82
CA VAL A 48 -2.43 -0.26 -9.39
C VAL A 48 -3.25 0.67 -10.26
N PRO A 49 -3.52 0.30 -11.51
CA PRO A 49 -4.32 1.16 -12.35
C PRO A 49 -5.72 1.27 -11.76
N GLU A 50 -6.21 2.48 -11.69
CA GLU A 50 -7.48 2.67 -11.11
C GLU A 50 -8.57 2.39 -12.05
N PHE A 51 -8.29 2.35 -13.31
CA PHE A 51 -9.27 2.09 -14.23
C PHE A 51 -8.64 1.59 -15.39
N LYS A 52 -9.33 1.23 -16.23
CA LYS A 52 -8.71 0.81 -17.35
C LYS A 52 -9.57 0.28 -18.13
#